data_48b823b8b8433dedc3bd5db1930cae73
#
_entry.id   48b823b8b8433dedc3bd5db1930cae73
#
_cell.length_a   1.000
_cell.length_b   1.000
_cell.length_c   1.000
_cell.angle_alpha   90.00
_cell.angle_beta   90.00
_cell.angle_gamma   90.00
#
_symmetry.space_group_name_H-M   'P 1'
#
loop_
_entity.id
_entity.type
_entity.pdbx_description
1 polymer ?
#
loop_
_entity_poly.entity_id
_entity_poly.type
_entity_poly.pdbx_seq_one_letter_code
_entity_poly.pdbx_strand_id
1 'polypeptide(L)'
;MRRLLALAAALFLWVSLAHAETLSDGDRTAFQTIITGQLEAFRADDGARAYSYAAPMIRRTFPTPDTFMAMVQKGYPPVYRPRSYRFGETGLNASGSPIQRVTIEGPDGITYEAIYTMEQQPDGTWRINGCALVRSPELGA
;
A
#
# COMPACT_ATOMS: atom_id res chain seq x y z
N MET A 1 -37.65 56.31 25.87
CA MET A 1 -37.84 54.89 25.51
C MET A 1 -36.60 54.44 24.77
N ARG A 2 -35.75 53.70 25.46
CA ARG A 2 -34.54 53.12 24.85
C ARG A 2 -34.87 51.70 24.42
N ARG A 3 -34.89 51.45 23.11
CA ARG A 3 -35.00 50.07 22.58
C ARG A 3 -33.60 49.44 22.57
N LEU A 4 -33.36 48.52 23.44
CA LEU A 4 -32.21 47.66 23.41
C LEU A 4 -32.40 46.61 22.29
N LEU A 5 -31.67 46.78 21.20
CA LEU A 5 -31.49 45.74 20.19
C LEU A 5 -30.50 44.71 20.72
N ALA A 6 -31.01 43.58 21.16
CA ALA A 6 -30.18 42.42 21.46
C ALA A 6 -29.69 41.81 20.13
N LEU A 7 -28.43 42.04 19.80
CA LEU A 7 -27.75 41.24 18.74
C LEU A 7 -27.51 39.84 19.27
N ALA A 8 -28.33 38.92 18.86
CA ALA A 8 -28.03 37.49 19.04
C ALA A 8 -26.91 37.11 18.04
N ALA A 9 -25.70 37.04 18.55
CA ALA A 9 -24.58 36.46 17.78
C ALA A 9 -24.81 34.96 17.72
N ALA A 10 -25.31 34.46 16.58
CA ALA A 10 -25.34 33.05 16.30
C ALA A 10 -23.91 32.56 16.05
N LEU A 11 -23.31 31.95 17.08
CA LEU A 11 -22.08 31.23 16.92
C LEU A 11 -22.39 29.98 16.08
N PHE A 12 -22.08 30.04 14.80
CA PHE A 12 -22.01 28.84 13.96
C PHE A 12 -20.76 28.08 14.38
N LEU A 13 -20.94 27.09 15.24
CA LEU A 13 -19.94 26.07 15.48
C LEU A 13 -19.83 25.23 14.20
N TRP A 14 -18.80 25.49 13.43
CA TRP A 14 -18.37 24.59 12.37
C TRP A 14 -17.80 23.35 13.04
N VAL A 15 -18.64 22.33 13.27
CA VAL A 15 -18.16 21.02 13.63
C VAL A 15 -17.55 20.43 12.36
N SER A 16 -16.23 20.58 12.22
CA SER A 16 -15.48 19.76 11.28
C SER A 16 -15.63 18.32 11.70
N LEU A 17 -16.56 17.61 11.09
CA LEU A 17 -16.56 16.16 11.12
C LEU A 17 -15.29 15.73 10.39
N ALA A 18 -14.25 15.40 11.17
CA ALA A 18 -13.11 14.67 10.66
C ALA A 18 -13.66 13.34 10.14
N HIS A 19 -13.89 13.27 8.82
CA HIS A 19 -14.13 11.99 8.18
C HIS A 19 -12.83 11.20 8.35
N ALA A 20 -12.87 10.14 9.18
CA ALA A 20 -11.86 9.12 9.12
C ALA A 20 -11.81 8.66 7.64
N GLU A 21 -10.67 8.91 6.99
CA GLU A 21 -10.50 8.50 5.60
C GLU A 21 -10.59 6.98 5.56
N THR A 22 -11.76 6.50 5.12
CA THR A 22 -11.96 5.10 4.81
C THR A 22 -11.51 4.86 3.38
N LEU A 23 -10.80 3.76 3.15
CA LEU A 23 -10.40 3.34 1.82
C LEU A 23 -11.65 3.02 0.98
N SER A 24 -11.69 3.55 -0.22
CA SER A 24 -12.77 3.29 -1.19
C SER A 24 -12.53 1.99 -1.95
N ASP A 25 -13.56 1.50 -2.65
CA ASP A 25 -13.40 0.39 -3.60
C ASP A 25 -12.43 0.75 -4.73
N GLY A 26 -12.39 2.03 -5.12
CA GLY A 26 -11.42 2.55 -6.09
C GLY A 26 -9.98 2.46 -5.57
N ASP A 27 -9.75 2.74 -4.31
CA ASP A 27 -8.43 2.60 -3.67
C ASP A 27 -7.99 1.13 -3.66
N ARG A 28 -8.87 0.23 -3.28
CA ARG A 28 -8.62 -1.22 -3.31
C ARG A 28 -8.23 -1.68 -4.71
N THR A 29 -8.98 -1.29 -5.71
CA THR A 29 -8.70 -1.63 -7.11
C THR A 29 -7.34 -1.08 -7.54
N ALA A 30 -7.02 0.16 -7.17
CA ALA A 30 -5.72 0.77 -7.48
C ALA A 30 -4.57 -0.02 -6.84
N PHE A 31 -4.67 -0.40 -5.56
CA PHE A 31 -3.65 -1.17 -4.87
C PHE A 31 -3.40 -2.51 -5.55
N GLN A 32 -4.47 -3.24 -5.85
CA GLN A 32 -4.37 -4.55 -6.49
C GLN A 32 -3.81 -4.45 -7.92
N THR A 33 -4.18 -3.43 -8.67
CA THR A 33 -3.64 -3.18 -10.02
C THR A 33 -2.14 -2.87 -9.97
N ILE A 34 -1.71 -2.03 -9.04
CA ILE A 34 -0.30 -1.64 -8.88
C ILE A 34 0.54 -2.85 -8.45
N ILE A 35 0.08 -3.61 -7.47
CA ILE A 35 0.79 -4.79 -6.99
C ILE A 35 0.87 -5.86 -8.07
N THR A 36 -0.22 -6.13 -8.77
CA THR A 36 -0.22 -7.05 -9.91
C THR A 36 0.78 -6.62 -10.98
N GLY A 37 0.80 -5.34 -11.33
CA GLY A 37 1.75 -4.79 -12.30
C GLY A 37 3.20 -4.98 -11.89
N GLN A 38 3.51 -4.78 -10.61
CA GLN A 38 4.86 -4.99 -10.10
C GLN A 38 5.24 -6.48 -10.08
N LEU A 39 4.34 -7.35 -9.63
CA LEU A 39 4.59 -8.81 -9.64
C LEU A 39 4.85 -9.34 -11.06
N GLU A 40 4.09 -8.86 -12.04
CA GLU A 40 4.31 -9.21 -13.44
C GLU A 40 5.64 -8.66 -13.96
N ALA A 41 6.02 -7.43 -13.56
CA ALA A 41 7.31 -6.85 -13.93
C ALA A 41 8.48 -7.64 -13.35
N PHE A 42 8.39 -8.12 -12.11
CA PHE A 42 9.40 -9.01 -11.55
C PHE A 42 9.49 -10.32 -12.33
N ARG A 43 8.36 -10.91 -12.69
CA ARG A 43 8.34 -12.15 -13.48
C ARG A 43 8.99 -11.98 -14.85
N ALA A 44 8.87 -10.81 -15.45
CA ALA A 44 9.46 -10.45 -16.73
C ALA A 44 10.90 -9.93 -16.60
N ASP A 45 11.46 -9.84 -15.40
CA ASP A 45 12.75 -9.19 -15.11
C ASP A 45 12.80 -7.73 -15.63
N ASP A 46 11.65 -7.07 -15.67
CA ASP A 46 11.51 -5.69 -16.09
C ASP A 46 11.75 -4.76 -14.92
N GLY A 47 13.01 -4.47 -14.63
CA GLY A 47 13.43 -3.65 -13.51
C GLY A 47 12.91 -2.23 -13.56
N ALA A 48 12.92 -1.60 -14.73
CA ALA A 48 12.42 -0.23 -14.91
C ALA A 48 10.93 -0.15 -14.59
N ARG A 49 10.14 -1.09 -15.06
CA ARG A 49 8.70 -1.15 -14.76
C ARG A 49 8.44 -1.45 -13.29
N ALA A 50 9.09 -2.45 -12.73
CA ALA A 50 8.94 -2.80 -11.30
C ALA A 50 9.26 -1.61 -10.40
N TYR A 51 10.35 -0.91 -10.70
CA TYR A 51 10.79 0.27 -9.97
C TYR A 51 9.83 1.45 -10.08
N SER A 52 9.09 1.56 -11.18
CA SER A 52 8.12 2.64 -11.38
C SER A 52 6.99 2.64 -10.36
N TYR A 53 6.68 1.49 -9.77
CA TYR A 53 5.63 1.35 -8.74
C TYR A 53 6.12 1.69 -7.32
N ALA A 54 7.42 1.90 -7.13
CA ALA A 54 8.01 2.17 -5.82
C ALA A 54 7.85 3.64 -5.42
N ALA A 55 7.50 3.87 -4.16
CA ALA A 55 7.39 5.21 -3.59
C ALA A 55 8.76 5.88 -3.41
N PRO A 56 8.81 7.21 -3.24
CA PRO A 56 10.06 7.95 -3.17
C PRO A 56 11.06 7.47 -2.13
N MET A 57 10.61 7.01 -0.95
CA MET A 57 11.50 6.51 0.09
C MET A 57 12.28 5.27 -0.37
N ILE A 58 11.60 4.34 -1.05
CA ILE A 58 12.24 3.15 -1.61
C ILE A 58 13.28 3.54 -2.65
N ARG A 59 12.96 4.50 -3.51
CA ARG A 59 13.88 4.99 -4.54
C ARG A 59 15.09 5.72 -3.95
N ARG A 60 14.94 6.40 -2.83
CA ARG A 60 16.08 7.00 -2.12
C ARG A 60 16.98 5.94 -1.50
N THR A 61 16.41 4.88 -0.98
CA THR A 61 17.14 3.76 -0.38
C THR A 61 17.84 2.90 -1.43
N PHE A 62 17.18 2.69 -2.57
CA PHE A 62 17.67 1.92 -3.71
C PHE A 62 17.67 2.83 -4.97
N PRO A 63 18.77 3.58 -5.21
CA PRO A 63 18.73 4.69 -6.17
C PRO A 63 18.61 4.31 -7.64
N THR A 64 18.75 3.03 -7.98
CA THR A 64 18.63 2.54 -9.37
C THR A 64 17.68 1.35 -9.45
N PRO A 65 17.05 1.10 -10.61
CA PRO A 65 16.28 -0.12 -10.82
C PRO A 65 17.09 -1.39 -10.56
N ASP A 66 18.35 -1.43 -10.94
CA ASP A 66 19.21 -2.61 -10.73
C ASP A 66 19.44 -2.91 -9.24
N THR A 67 19.71 -1.89 -8.43
CA THR A 67 19.88 -2.08 -6.97
C THR A 67 18.58 -2.51 -6.31
N PHE A 68 17.46 -1.97 -6.75
CA PHE A 68 16.14 -2.38 -6.31
C PHE A 68 15.84 -3.84 -6.65
N MET A 69 16.07 -4.25 -7.89
CA MET A 69 15.85 -5.63 -8.34
C MET A 69 16.75 -6.62 -7.59
N ALA A 70 18.01 -6.28 -7.38
CA ALA A 70 18.93 -7.12 -6.61
C ALA A 70 18.45 -7.33 -5.17
N MET A 71 17.94 -6.28 -4.53
CA MET A 71 17.36 -6.37 -3.19
C MET A 71 16.14 -7.28 -3.14
N VAL A 72 15.22 -7.15 -4.11
CA VAL A 72 14.00 -7.98 -4.17
C VAL A 72 14.35 -9.44 -4.43
N GLN A 73 15.25 -9.72 -5.35
CA GLN A 73 15.71 -11.09 -5.64
C GLN A 73 16.29 -11.77 -4.38
N LYS A 74 17.08 -11.03 -3.62
CA LYS A 74 17.77 -11.56 -2.45
C LYS A 74 16.88 -11.65 -1.21
N GLY A 75 16.08 -10.62 -0.96
CA GLY A 75 15.32 -10.48 0.28
C GLY A 75 13.86 -10.91 0.20
N TYR A 76 13.30 -11.00 -1.01
CA TYR A 76 11.87 -11.25 -1.23
C TYR A 76 11.59 -12.30 -2.31
N PRO A 77 12.21 -13.50 -2.25
CA PRO A 77 12.02 -14.52 -3.30
C PRO A 77 10.56 -14.85 -3.60
N PRO A 78 9.63 -14.93 -2.61
CA PRO A 78 8.23 -15.18 -2.89
C PRO A 78 7.56 -14.12 -3.73
N VAL A 79 7.96 -12.85 -3.56
CA VAL A 79 7.44 -11.71 -4.33
C VAL A 79 8.07 -11.68 -5.73
N TYR A 80 9.34 -12.01 -5.82
CA TYR A 80 10.07 -11.98 -7.09
C TYR A 80 9.62 -13.10 -8.03
N ARG A 81 9.33 -14.29 -7.49
CA ARG A 81 8.89 -15.47 -8.26
C ARG A 81 7.77 -16.22 -7.53
N PRO A 82 6.57 -15.65 -7.41
CA PRO A 82 5.46 -16.38 -6.80
C PRO A 82 5.03 -17.54 -7.72
N ARG A 83 4.71 -18.68 -7.12
CA ARG A 83 4.00 -19.75 -7.83
C ARG A 83 2.55 -19.38 -8.05
N SER A 84 1.95 -18.78 -7.04
CA SER A 84 0.58 -18.26 -7.09
C SER A 84 0.42 -17.16 -6.07
N TYR A 85 -0.56 -16.31 -6.25
CA TYR A 85 -0.93 -15.31 -5.26
C TYR A 85 -2.41 -14.96 -5.37
N ARG A 86 -2.96 -14.49 -4.25
CA ARG A 86 -4.33 -13.97 -4.19
C ARG A 86 -4.38 -12.80 -3.24
N PHE A 87 -5.21 -11.84 -3.58
CA PHE A 87 -5.43 -10.67 -2.73
C PHE A 87 -6.31 -11.02 -1.54
N GLY A 88 -5.94 -10.50 -0.37
CA GLY A 88 -6.70 -10.58 0.85
C GLY A 88 -7.26 -9.22 1.23
N GLU A 89 -7.22 -8.93 2.53
CA GLU A 89 -7.79 -7.71 3.11
C GLU A 89 -7.08 -6.45 2.64
N THR A 90 -7.87 -5.42 2.36
CA THR A 90 -7.44 -4.02 2.18
C THR A 90 -7.88 -3.22 3.39
N GLY A 91 -6.99 -2.46 4.00
CA GLY A 91 -7.34 -1.72 5.21
C GLY A 91 -6.26 -0.74 5.64
N LEU A 92 -6.35 -0.32 6.88
CA LEU A 92 -5.35 0.55 7.52
C LEU A 92 -4.61 -0.24 8.60
N ASN A 93 -3.30 -0.01 8.72
CA ASN A 93 -2.53 -0.58 9.82
C ASN A 93 -2.70 0.27 11.11
N ALA A 94 -2.06 -0.14 12.20
CA ALA A 94 -2.14 0.57 13.48
C ALA A 94 -1.65 2.03 13.41
N SER A 95 -0.76 2.34 12.47
CA SER A 95 -0.26 3.71 12.23
C SER A 95 -1.16 4.53 11.30
N GLY A 96 -2.27 3.96 10.83
CA GLY A 96 -3.18 4.62 9.89
C GLY A 96 -2.72 4.59 8.43
N SER A 97 -1.68 3.81 8.10
CA SER A 97 -1.21 3.67 6.73
C SER A 97 -2.04 2.65 5.96
N PRO A 98 -2.39 2.94 4.69
CA PRO A 98 -3.08 1.97 3.84
C PRO A 98 -2.24 0.73 3.58
N ILE A 99 -2.85 -0.43 3.72
CA ILE A 99 -2.22 -1.72 3.44
C ILE A 99 -3.07 -2.57 2.52
N GLN A 100 -2.41 -3.45 1.79
CA GLN A 100 -3.01 -4.53 1.02
C GLN A 100 -2.32 -5.83 1.39
N ARG A 101 -3.08 -6.81 1.83
CA ARG A 101 -2.58 -8.16 2.11
C ARG A 101 -2.64 -9.01 0.86
N VAL A 102 -1.62 -9.83 0.66
CA VAL A 102 -1.53 -10.77 -0.44
C VAL A 102 -1.00 -12.10 0.10
N THR A 103 -1.76 -13.16 -0.10
CA THR A 103 -1.28 -14.51 0.21
C THR A 103 -0.47 -15.01 -0.97
N ILE A 104 0.78 -15.37 -0.76
CA ILE A 104 1.72 -15.77 -1.81
C ILE A 104 2.28 -17.17 -1.50
N GLU A 105 2.20 -18.06 -2.47
CA GLU A 105 3.00 -19.28 -2.47
C GLU A 105 4.34 -18.99 -3.13
N GLY A 106 5.42 -19.14 -2.37
CA GLY A 106 6.78 -18.91 -2.86
C GLY A 106 7.32 -20.02 -3.75
N PRO A 107 8.49 -19.80 -4.36
CA PRO A 107 9.13 -20.81 -5.20
C PRO A 107 9.52 -22.10 -4.43
N ASP A 108 9.66 -21.98 -3.13
CA ASP A 108 9.91 -23.09 -2.21
C ASP A 108 8.65 -23.89 -1.82
N GLY A 109 7.48 -23.49 -2.31
CA GLY A 109 6.19 -24.09 -1.96
C GLY A 109 5.63 -23.64 -0.59
N ILE A 110 6.31 -22.74 0.10
CA ILE A 110 5.87 -22.22 1.38
C ILE A 110 4.92 -21.03 1.15
N THR A 111 3.86 -20.98 1.95
CA THR A 111 2.91 -19.87 1.90
C THR A 111 3.32 -18.74 2.82
N TYR A 112 3.29 -17.54 2.28
CA TYR A 112 3.60 -16.29 2.96
C TYR A 112 2.42 -15.34 2.90
N GLU A 113 2.33 -14.47 3.90
CA GLU A 113 1.50 -13.28 3.86
C GLU A 113 2.38 -12.10 3.54
N ALA A 114 2.15 -11.45 2.42
CA ALA A 114 2.80 -10.19 2.05
C ALA A 114 1.89 -9.05 2.47
N ILE A 115 2.42 -8.11 3.23
CA ILE A 115 1.70 -6.93 3.68
C ILE A 115 2.33 -5.72 3.00
N TYR A 116 1.66 -5.24 1.95
CA TYR A 116 2.09 -4.05 1.22
C TYR A 116 1.58 -2.81 1.92
N THR A 117 2.46 -1.83 2.11
CA THR A 117 2.08 -0.49 2.55
C THR A 117 2.05 0.42 1.34
N MET A 118 0.97 1.18 1.19
CA MET A 118 0.73 2.05 0.04
C MET A 118 0.85 3.52 0.44
N GLU A 119 1.37 4.34 -0.46
CA GLU A 119 1.52 5.78 -0.27
C GLU A 119 0.88 6.53 -1.43
N GLN A 120 -0.02 7.47 -1.10
CA GLN A 120 -0.61 8.34 -2.11
C GLN A 120 0.35 9.46 -2.46
N GLN A 121 0.55 9.68 -3.74
CA GLN A 121 1.40 10.73 -4.27
C GLN A 121 0.64 12.05 -4.40
N PRO A 122 1.35 13.19 -4.54
CA PRO A 122 0.69 14.50 -4.70
C PRO A 122 -0.26 14.59 -5.89
N ASP A 123 -0.03 13.79 -6.95
CA ASP A 123 -0.91 13.71 -8.13
C ASP A 123 -2.14 12.81 -7.94
N GLY A 124 -2.30 12.23 -6.75
CA GLY A 124 -3.41 11.32 -6.42
C GLY A 124 -3.16 9.86 -6.76
N THR A 125 -2.09 9.52 -7.46
CA THR A 125 -1.73 8.12 -7.74
C THR A 125 -1.15 7.43 -6.51
N TRP A 126 -1.17 6.10 -6.51
CA TRP A 126 -0.63 5.30 -5.41
C TRP A 126 0.68 4.62 -5.81
N ARG A 127 1.56 4.46 -4.84
CA ARG A 127 2.80 3.70 -4.98
C ARG A 127 3.04 2.80 -3.78
N ILE A 128 3.84 1.78 -4.00
CA ILE A 128 4.24 0.83 -2.95
C ILE A 128 5.35 1.46 -2.11
N ASN A 129 5.09 1.62 -0.81
CA ASN A 129 6.04 2.19 0.15
C ASN A 129 6.76 1.14 1.00
N GLY A 130 6.32 -0.09 0.95
CA GLY A 130 6.94 -1.19 1.68
C GLY A 130 6.22 -2.50 1.46
N CYS A 131 6.89 -3.58 1.84
CA CYS A 131 6.34 -4.93 1.84
C CYS A 131 6.99 -5.72 2.96
N ALA A 132 6.18 -6.26 3.86
CA ALA A 132 6.61 -7.18 4.88
C ALA A 132 6.18 -8.59 4.50
N LEU A 133 7.10 -9.56 4.54
CA LEU A 133 6.80 -10.96 4.35
C LEU A 133 6.72 -11.66 5.70
N VAL A 134 5.60 -12.31 5.95
CA VAL A 134 5.39 -13.14 7.13
C VAL A 134 5.06 -14.55 6.67
N ARG A 135 5.77 -15.54 7.20
CA ARG A 135 5.43 -16.94 6.93
C ARG A 135 4.07 -17.25 7.55
N SER A 136 3.17 -17.81 6.76
CA SER A 136 1.83 -18.14 7.24
C SER A 136 1.89 -19.32 8.21
N PRO A 137 1.50 -19.16 9.51
CA PRO A 137 1.57 -20.23 10.49
C PRO A 137 0.50 -21.30 10.28
N GLU A 138 -0.58 -21.00 9.55
CA GLU A 138 -1.74 -21.89 9.41
C GLU A 138 -1.50 -23.10 8.53
N LEU A 139 -0.43 -23.09 7.73
CA LEU A 139 -0.13 -24.14 6.77
C LEU A 139 1.06 -25.02 7.16
N GLY A 140 1.60 -24.81 8.36
CA GLY A 140 2.70 -25.58 8.92
C GLY A 140 2.28 -26.67 9.92
N ALA A 141 1.00 -26.91 10.04
CA ALA A 141 0.50 -27.96 10.93
C ALA A 141 0.33 -29.27 10.21
#